data_81bc5103662d65dfa264e7f4c0b86ecb
#
_entry.id   81bc5103662d65dfa264e7f4c0b86ecb
#
_cell.length_a   1.000
_cell.length_b   1.000
_cell.length_c   1.000
_cell.angle_alpha   90.00
_cell.angle_beta   90.00
_cell.angle_gamma   90.00
#
_symmetry.space_group_name_H-M   'P 1'
#
loop_
_entity.id
_entity.type
_entity.pdbx_description
1 polymer ?
#
loop_
_entity_poly.entity_id
_entity_poly.type
_entity_poly.pdbx_seq_one_letter_code
_entity_poly.pdbx_strand_id
1 'polypeptide(L)'
;MSFKGFLAALATSSTFGLIPLFTLPLMAAGMHFPSILFYRFTIAALMLCAILLLKRQSLRVTRRQLWTLAGLSLFYDGSAVFLLWSYHYLASGVATTINFLYPVFVMLIMIWVFKEKKSLWTFVALGLAFGGVAVLSLGGGTGGHPSPLGILIDLCSALSYALYIVWVNRSCVKDLGLLKLNFYIFLFAAAGLLLIAAGAGA
;
A
#
# COMPACT_ATOMS: atom_id res chain seq x y z
N MET A 1 -19.07 6.62 15.78
CA MET A 1 -18.28 7.16 14.66
C MET A 1 -18.84 8.52 14.27
N SER A 2 -18.00 9.55 14.11
CA SER A 2 -18.52 10.85 13.64
C SER A 2 -18.85 10.74 12.14
N PHE A 3 -19.92 11.41 11.70
CA PHE A 3 -20.33 11.44 10.28
C PHE A 3 -19.18 11.87 9.36
N LYS A 4 -18.35 12.82 9.82
CA LYS A 4 -17.12 13.25 9.12
C LYS A 4 -16.11 12.11 8.93
N GLY A 5 -15.93 11.24 9.93
CA GLY A 5 -15.06 10.08 9.83
C GLY A 5 -15.56 9.04 8.83
N PHE A 6 -16.87 8.83 8.78
CA PHE A 6 -17.49 7.94 7.79
C PHE A 6 -17.30 8.46 6.35
N LEU A 7 -17.55 9.75 6.11
CA LEU A 7 -17.33 10.36 4.80
C LEU A 7 -15.86 10.31 4.38
N ALA A 8 -14.92 10.55 5.31
CA ALA A 8 -13.50 10.45 5.01
C ALA A 8 -13.08 9.02 4.65
N ALA A 9 -13.61 8.00 5.36
CA ALA A 9 -13.35 6.60 5.05
C ALA A 9 -13.92 6.22 3.68
N LEU A 10 -15.15 6.65 3.36
CA LEU A 10 -15.77 6.43 2.06
C LEU A 10 -14.95 7.04 0.92
N ALA A 11 -14.54 8.30 1.07
CA ALA A 11 -13.70 9.00 0.09
C ALA A 11 -12.37 8.28 -0.12
N THR A 12 -11.70 7.84 0.95
CA THR A 12 -10.43 7.10 0.89
C THR A 12 -10.60 5.78 0.15
N SER A 13 -11.63 5.00 0.49
CA SER A 13 -11.90 3.71 -0.15
C SER A 13 -12.23 3.88 -1.65
N SER A 14 -13.04 4.87 -1.99
CA SER A 14 -13.36 5.18 -3.39
C SER A 14 -12.12 5.58 -4.18
N THR A 15 -11.27 6.43 -3.62
CA THR A 15 -10.02 6.87 -4.25
C THR A 15 -9.05 5.70 -4.45
N PHE A 16 -8.98 4.78 -3.49
CA PHE A 16 -8.14 3.59 -3.60
C PHE A 16 -8.62 2.66 -4.73
N GLY A 17 -9.94 2.48 -4.87
CA GLY A 17 -10.54 1.70 -5.94
C GLY A 17 -10.33 2.28 -7.34
N LEU A 18 -10.03 3.58 -7.46
CA LEU A 18 -9.72 4.23 -8.74
C LEU A 18 -8.28 3.97 -9.23
N ILE A 19 -7.39 3.43 -8.39
CA ILE A 19 -5.99 3.17 -8.76
C ILE A 19 -5.88 2.34 -10.05
N PRO A 20 -6.55 1.18 -10.19
CA PRO A 20 -6.49 0.40 -11.41
C PRO A 20 -6.99 1.16 -12.65
N LEU A 21 -8.02 1.99 -12.49
CA LEU A 21 -8.63 2.75 -13.59
C LEU A 21 -7.60 3.66 -14.30
N PHE A 22 -6.70 4.27 -13.56
CA PHE A 22 -5.65 5.12 -14.12
C PHE A 22 -4.37 4.36 -14.47
N THR A 23 -4.10 3.26 -13.77
CA THR A 23 -2.84 2.51 -13.93
C THR A 23 -2.89 1.55 -15.12
N LEU A 24 -4.01 0.84 -15.31
CA LEU A 24 -4.13 -0.16 -16.38
C LEU A 24 -4.02 0.43 -17.80
N PRO A 25 -4.62 1.59 -18.13
CA PRO A 25 -4.43 2.20 -19.44
C PRO A 25 -2.96 2.57 -19.72
N LEU A 26 -2.22 3.03 -18.71
CA LEU A 26 -0.81 3.36 -18.85
C LEU A 26 0.05 2.11 -19.08
N MET A 27 -0.26 1.01 -18.39
CA MET A 27 0.38 -0.29 -18.62
C MET A 27 0.06 -0.82 -20.02
N ALA A 28 -1.19 -0.69 -20.45
CA ALA A 28 -1.63 -1.08 -21.82
C ALA A 28 -0.96 -0.23 -22.91
N ALA A 29 -0.63 1.03 -22.62
CA ALA A 29 0.15 1.90 -23.51
C ALA A 29 1.66 1.57 -23.53
N GLY A 30 2.11 0.52 -22.82
CA GLY A 30 3.50 0.06 -22.81
C GLY A 30 4.38 0.70 -21.74
N MET A 31 3.82 1.51 -20.83
CA MET A 31 4.61 2.03 -19.72
C MET A 31 4.92 0.93 -18.70
N HIS A 32 6.19 0.82 -18.32
CA HIS A 32 6.61 -0.08 -17.25
C HIS A 32 6.07 0.38 -15.89
N PHE A 33 5.61 -0.56 -15.08
CA PHE A 33 5.02 -0.26 -13.77
C PHE A 33 5.93 0.53 -12.80
N PRO A 34 7.27 0.38 -12.79
CA PRO A 34 8.14 1.21 -11.96
C PRO A 34 8.08 2.70 -12.35
N SER A 35 7.99 2.99 -13.66
CA SER A 35 7.87 4.38 -14.15
C SER A 35 6.52 5.00 -13.73
N ILE A 36 5.44 4.23 -13.81
CA ILE A 36 4.11 4.69 -13.36
C ILE A 36 4.15 5.03 -11.86
N LEU A 37 4.74 4.16 -11.04
CA LEU A 37 4.88 4.40 -9.60
C LEU A 37 5.78 5.61 -9.31
N PHE A 38 6.88 5.76 -10.03
CA PHE A 38 7.78 6.91 -9.87
C PHE A 38 7.04 8.24 -10.09
N TYR A 39 6.34 8.39 -11.20
CA TYR A 39 5.57 9.61 -11.47
C TYR A 39 4.48 9.83 -10.43
N ARG A 40 3.75 8.78 -10.05
CA ARG A 40 2.71 8.84 -9.04
C ARG A 40 3.24 9.33 -7.69
N PHE A 41 4.34 8.78 -7.21
CA PHE A 41 4.91 9.16 -5.92
C PHE A 41 5.57 10.54 -5.98
N THR A 42 6.21 10.89 -7.09
CA THR A 42 6.79 12.22 -7.29
C THR A 42 5.72 13.31 -7.26
N ILE A 43 4.64 13.13 -8.03
CA ILE A 43 3.52 14.10 -8.05
C ILE A 43 2.89 14.19 -6.66
N ALA A 44 2.64 13.06 -5.99
CA ALA A 44 2.07 13.05 -4.64
C ALA A 44 2.99 13.76 -3.63
N ALA A 45 4.30 13.53 -3.68
CA ALA A 45 5.28 14.20 -2.83
C ALA A 45 5.29 15.72 -3.07
N LEU A 46 5.29 16.16 -4.33
CA LEU A 46 5.24 17.59 -4.68
C LEU A 46 3.96 18.25 -4.18
N MET A 47 2.80 17.61 -4.36
CA MET A 47 1.53 18.11 -3.85
C MET A 47 1.53 18.23 -2.32
N LEU A 48 2.03 17.21 -1.61
CA LEU A 48 2.14 17.25 -0.16
C LEU A 48 3.14 18.29 0.33
N CYS A 49 4.25 18.48 -0.38
CA CYS A 49 5.20 19.55 -0.12
C CYS A 49 4.53 20.92 -0.21
N ALA A 50 3.80 21.18 -1.29
CA ALA A 50 3.07 22.42 -1.48
C ALA A 50 2.05 22.67 -0.34
N ILE A 51 1.28 21.64 0.04
CA ILE A 51 0.31 21.73 1.15
C ILE A 51 1.02 22.03 2.48
N LEU A 52 2.15 21.39 2.76
CA LEU A 52 2.93 21.61 3.99
C LEU A 52 3.48 23.03 4.05
N LEU A 53 3.99 23.54 2.92
CA LEU A 53 4.49 24.92 2.81
C LEU A 53 3.35 25.94 2.98
N LEU A 54 2.21 25.74 2.33
CA LEU A 54 1.03 26.61 2.48
C LEU A 54 0.52 26.64 3.92
N LYS A 55 0.53 25.49 4.60
CA LYS A 55 0.17 25.39 6.03
C LYS A 55 1.27 25.84 6.98
N ARG A 56 2.41 26.30 6.47
CA ARG A 56 3.59 26.71 7.25
C ARG A 56 4.04 25.66 8.27
N GLN A 57 3.83 24.39 7.97
CA GLN A 57 4.27 23.29 8.85
C GLN A 57 5.76 23.06 8.68
N SER A 58 6.46 22.90 9.80
CA SER A 58 7.89 22.58 9.79
C SER A 58 8.17 21.23 9.14
N LEU A 59 9.05 21.21 8.14
CA LEU A 59 9.54 19.98 7.50
C LEU A 59 10.65 19.29 8.33
N ARG A 60 11.08 19.88 9.46
CA ARG A 60 12.17 19.33 10.25
C ARG A 60 11.80 17.97 10.83
N VAL A 61 12.68 16.99 10.62
CA VAL A 61 12.64 15.64 11.21
C VAL A 61 13.99 15.33 11.86
N THR A 62 13.99 14.49 12.87
CA THR A 62 15.24 14.05 13.50
C THR A 62 15.93 13.00 12.61
N ARG A 63 17.26 12.87 12.76
CA ARG A 63 18.03 11.87 12.00
C ARG A 63 17.49 10.44 12.17
N ARG A 64 17.04 10.11 13.38
CA ARG A 64 16.41 8.81 13.67
C ARG A 64 15.10 8.62 12.92
N GLN A 65 14.24 9.66 12.90
CA GLN A 65 12.99 9.63 12.13
C GLN A 65 13.25 9.47 10.63
N LEU A 66 14.29 10.16 10.11
CA LEU A 66 14.65 10.09 8.69
C LEU A 66 14.99 8.65 8.25
N TRP A 67 15.84 7.96 9.01
CA TRP A 67 16.18 6.56 8.73
C TRP A 67 14.98 5.62 8.87
N THR A 68 14.12 5.87 9.86
CA THR A 68 12.88 5.10 10.03
C THR A 68 11.94 5.31 8.84
N LEU A 69 11.79 6.55 8.37
CA LEU A 69 10.96 6.88 7.20
C LEU A 69 11.51 6.24 5.90
N ALA A 70 12.83 6.24 5.73
CA ALA A 70 13.47 5.56 4.60
C ALA A 70 13.22 4.04 4.64
N GLY A 71 13.33 3.40 5.81
CA GLY A 71 12.98 1.99 5.95
C GLY A 71 11.49 1.68 5.71
N LEU A 72 10.61 2.56 6.19
CA LEU A 72 9.16 2.45 5.96
C LEU A 72 8.79 2.60 4.49
N SER A 73 9.49 3.47 3.75
CA SER A 73 9.24 3.66 2.32
C SER A 73 9.53 2.38 1.52
N LEU A 74 10.52 1.58 1.92
CA LEU A 74 10.83 0.30 1.26
C LEU A 74 9.65 -0.69 1.36
N PHE A 75 8.99 -0.77 2.53
CA PHE A 75 7.82 -1.64 2.68
C PHE A 75 6.62 -1.10 1.91
N TYR A 76 6.45 0.22 1.89
CA TYR A 76 5.38 0.86 1.12
C TYR A 76 5.59 0.67 -0.40
N ASP A 77 6.82 0.87 -0.88
CA ASP A 77 7.22 0.63 -2.27
C ASP A 77 7.06 -0.84 -2.65
N GLY A 78 7.56 -1.74 -1.81
CA GLY A 78 7.42 -3.18 -2.03
C GLY A 78 5.96 -3.57 -2.21
N SER A 79 5.07 -3.04 -1.36
CA SER A 79 3.64 -3.27 -1.53
C SER A 79 3.11 -2.75 -2.86
N ALA A 80 3.44 -1.51 -3.24
CA ALA A 80 2.97 -0.91 -4.48
C ALA A 80 3.51 -1.63 -5.73
N VAL A 81 4.79 -2.02 -5.71
CA VAL A 81 5.45 -2.77 -6.79
C VAL A 81 4.81 -4.15 -6.95
N PHE A 82 4.63 -4.91 -5.87
CA PHE A 82 4.01 -6.23 -5.93
C PHE A 82 2.55 -6.16 -6.38
N LEU A 83 1.79 -5.14 -5.95
CA LEU A 83 0.41 -4.95 -6.39
C LEU A 83 0.34 -4.70 -7.91
N LEU A 84 1.15 -3.79 -8.45
CA LEU A 84 1.14 -3.51 -9.89
C LEU A 84 1.69 -4.68 -10.69
N TRP A 85 2.65 -5.41 -10.15
CA TRP A 85 3.17 -6.62 -10.77
C TRP A 85 2.12 -7.73 -10.83
N SER A 86 1.29 -7.88 -9.79
CA SER A 86 0.21 -8.87 -9.76
C SER A 86 -0.84 -8.65 -10.86
N TYR A 87 -1.03 -7.41 -11.33
CA TYR A 87 -1.97 -7.09 -12.44
C TYR A 87 -1.59 -7.74 -13.78
N HIS A 88 -0.36 -8.24 -13.94
CA HIS A 88 0.01 -9.03 -15.11
C HIS A 88 -0.55 -10.45 -15.07
N TYR A 89 -0.92 -10.95 -13.89
CA TYR A 89 -1.33 -12.33 -13.64
C TYR A 89 -2.77 -12.44 -13.15
N LEU A 90 -3.34 -11.35 -12.66
CA LEU A 90 -4.68 -11.29 -12.07
C LEU A 90 -5.47 -10.13 -12.64
N ALA A 91 -6.78 -10.33 -12.75
CA ALA A 91 -7.69 -9.20 -12.96
C ALA A 91 -7.53 -8.20 -11.79
N SER A 92 -7.49 -6.90 -12.10
CA SER A 92 -7.21 -5.85 -11.11
C SER A 92 -8.18 -5.85 -9.93
N GLY A 93 -9.44 -6.22 -10.15
CA GLY A 93 -10.44 -6.37 -9.08
C GLY A 93 -10.09 -7.50 -8.11
N VAL A 94 -9.60 -8.64 -8.63
CA VAL A 94 -9.15 -9.78 -7.81
C VAL A 94 -7.92 -9.39 -7.01
N ALA A 95 -6.91 -8.82 -7.66
CA ALA A 95 -5.69 -8.36 -7.00
C ALA A 95 -6.02 -7.33 -5.91
N THR A 96 -6.80 -6.32 -6.21
CA THR A 96 -7.19 -5.31 -5.20
C THR A 96 -7.91 -5.94 -4.00
N THR A 97 -8.76 -6.95 -4.24
CA THR A 97 -9.46 -7.66 -3.15
C THR A 97 -8.50 -8.47 -2.30
N ILE A 98 -7.53 -9.17 -2.91
CA ILE A 98 -6.49 -9.89 -2.17
C ILE A 98 -5.63 -8.90 -1.38
N ASN A 99 -5.26 -7.76 -1.95
CA ASN A 99 -4.49 -6.75 -1.24
C ASN A 99 -5.23 -6.21 -0.01
N PHE A 100 -6.55 -6.15 -0.02
CA PHE A 100 -7.35 -5.81 1.17
C PHE A 100 -7.28 -6.85 2.31
N LEU A 101 -6.53 -7.93 2.17
CA LEU A 101 -6.17 -8.81 3.29
C LEU A 101 -5.11 -8.19 4.22
N TYR A 102 -4.53 -7.02 3.90
CA TYR A 102 -3.52 -6.40 4.76
C TYR A 102 -3.97 -6.20 6.22
N PRO A 103 -5.25 -5.87 6.56
CA PRO A 103 -5.65 -5.76 7.97
C PRO A 103 -5.59 -7.10 8.69
N VAL A 104 -5.81 -8.19 7.97
CA VAL A 104 -5.67 -9.56 8.50
C VAL A 104 -4.21 -9.83 8.86
N PHE A 105 -3.27 -9.49 7.98
CA PHE A 105 -1.84 -9.61 8.28
C PHE A 105 -1.40 -8.70 9.42
N VAL A 106 -1.91 -7.45 9.49
CA VAL A 106 -1.67 -6.56 10.63
C VAL A 106 -2.09 -7.25 11.93
N MET A 107 -3.29 -7.82 11.94
CA MET A 107 -3.86 -8.49 13.10
C MET A 107 -3.04 -9.73 13.51
N LEU A 108 -2.61 -10.54 12.54
CA LEU A 108 -1.74 -11.70 12.78
C LEU A 108 -0.38 -11.28 13.38
N ILE A 109 0.24 -10.23 12.84
CA ILE A 109 1.49 -9.69 13.37
C ILE A 109 1.31 -9.18 14.80
N MET A 110 0.21 -8.46 15.08
CA MET A 110 -0.10 -7.95 16.42
C MET A 110 -0.29 -9.08 17.45
N ILE A 111 -0.92 -10.18 17.05
CA ILE A 111 -1.12 -11.36 17.91
C ILE A 111 0.19 -12.13 18.12
N TRP A 112 0.95 -12.40 17.07
CA TRP A 112 2.10 -13.30 17.13
C TRP A 112 3.36 -12.61 17.64
N VAL A 113 3.64 -11.40 17.14
CA VAL A 113 4.86 -10.64 17.50
C VAL A 113 4.66 -9.84 18.79
N PHE A 114 3.51 -9.16 18.93
CA PHE A 114 3.24 -8.28 20.06
C PHE A 114 2.39 -8.94 21.15
N LYS A 115 1.98 -10.21 20.98
CA LYS A 115 1.23 -11.00 21.96
C LYS A 115 -0.05 -10.32 22.44
N GLU A 116 -0.71 -9.56 21.55
CA GLU A 116 -1.98 -8.93 21.88
C GLU A 116 -3.09 -9.99 22.11
N LYS A 117 -4.10 -9.61 22.90
CA LYS A 117 -5.18 -10.53 23.27
C LYS A 117 -5.94 -10.99 22.02
N LYS A 118 -6.06 -12.31 21.88
CA LYS A 118 -6.83 -12.94 20.79
C LYS A 118 -8.33 -12.69 21.05
N SER A 119 -9.04 -12.17 20.05
CA SER A 119 -10.50 -12.07 20.07
C SER A 119 -11.08 -13.15 19.15
N LEU A 120 -12.21 -13.75 19.55
CA LEU A 120 -12.94 -14.69 18.70
C LEU A 120 -13.34 -14.02 17.36
N TRP A 121 -13.72 -12.76 17.42
CA TRP A 121 -14.06 -11.97 16.24
C TRP A 121 -12.90 -11.83 15.23
N THR A 122 -11.67 -11.88 15.71
CA THR A 122 -10.46 -11.90 14.87
C THR A 122 -10.42 -13.14 13.98
N PHE A 123 -10.72 -14.31 14.54
CA PHE A 123 -10.73 -15.56 13.77
C PHE A 123 -11.92 -15.64 12.80
N VAL A 124 -13.08 -15.10 13.18
CA VAL A 124 -14.23 -14.97 12.28
C VAL A 124 -13.90 -14.08 11.10
N ALA A 125 -13.32 -12.89 11.35
CA ALA A 125 -12.89 -11.98 10.28
C ALA A 125 -11.85 -12.61 9.35
N LEU A 126 -10.89 -13.36 9.90
CA LEU A 126 -9.89 -14.11 9.16
C LEU A 126 -10.53 -15.15 8.24
N GLY A 127 -11.45 -15.95 8.79
CA GLY A 127 -12.17 -16.97 8.01
C GLY A 127 -13.00 -16.37 6.87
N LEU A 128 -13.70 -15.27 7.12
CA LEU A 128 -14.48 -14.56 6.11
C LEU A 128 -13.57 -13.96 5.01
N ALA A 129 -12.43 -13.39 5.39
CA ALA A 129 -11.48 -12.81 4.43
C ALA A 129 -10.88 -13.89 3.52
N PHE A 130 -10.38 -15.00 4.07
CA PHE A 130 -9.85 -16.10 3.26
C PHE A 130 -10.95 -16.80 2.44
N GLY A 131 -12.14 -16.95 3.00
CA GLY A 131 -13.30 -17.50 2.29
C GLY A 131 -13.69 -16.62 1.09
N GLY A 132 -13.71 -15.30 1.27
CA GLY A 132 -13.98 -14.35 0.19
C GLY A 132 -12.95 -14.44 -0.94
N VAL A 133 -11.65 -14.50 -0.61
CA VAL A 133 -10.59 -14.68 -1.61
C VAL A 133 -10.71 -16.03 -2.31
N ALA A 134 -11.02 -17.10 -1.60
CA ALA A 134 -11.22 -18.43 -2.20
C ALA A 134 -12.39 -18.42 -3.19
N VAL A 135 -13.53 -17.84 -2.84
CA VAL A 135 -14.69 -17.71 -3.73
C VAL A 135 -14.34 -16.88 -4.98
N LEU A 136 -13.63 -15.77 -4.82
CA LEU A 136 -13.15 -14.95 -5.94
C LEU A 136 -12.17 -15.72 -6.85
N SER A 137 -11.28 -16.51 -6.25
CA SER A 137 -10.31 -17.32 -6.99
C SER A 137 -10.96 -18.48 -7.76
N LEU A 138 -12.05 -19.04 -7.22
CA LEU A 138 -12.79 -20.13 -7.86
C LEU A 138 -13.85 -19.62 -8.84
N GLY A 139 -14.40 -18.43 -8.61
CA GLY A 139 -15.52 -17.87 -9.38
C GLY A 139 -15.18 -17.37 -10.77
N GLY A 140 -13.92 -17.47 -11.23
CA GLY A 140 -13.49 -17.20 -12.60
C GLY A 140 -14.07 -15.90 -13.17
N GLY A 141 -13.78 -14.74 -12.58
CA GLY A 141 -14.13 -13.46 -13.21
C GLY A 141 -13.58 -13.38 -14.64
N THR A 142 -14.14 -12.54 -15.46
CA THR A 142 -13.96 -12.37 -16.92
C THR A 142 -12.51 -12.32 -17.49
N GLY A 143 -11.54 -12.94 -16.86
CA GLY A 143 -10.11 -12.94 -17.22
C GLY A 143 -9.39 -14.29 -17.14
N GLY A 144 -10.10 -15.43 -16.98
CA GLY A 144 -9.46 -16.74 -16.83
C GLY A 144 -9.19 -17.12 -15.36
N HIS A 145 -8.69 -18.35 -15.14
CA HIS A 145 -8.33 -18.83 -13.79
C HIS A 145 -7.20 -17.97 -13.21
N PRO A 146 -7.34 -17.43 -11.99
CA PRO A 146 -6.29 -16.62 -11.37
C PRO A 146 -5.01 -17.44 -11.22
N SER A 147 -3.89 -16.89 -11.71
CA SER A 147 -2.60 -17.54 -11.60
C SER A 147 -2.18 -17.67 -10.12
N PRO A 148 -1.79 -18.86 -9.64
CA PRO A 148 -1.27 -19.04 -8.28
C PRO A 148 -0.07 -18.12 -7.98
N LEU A 149 0.78 -17.86 -8.99
CA LEU A 149 1.88 -16.92 -8.88
C LEU A 149 1.41 -15.50 -8.63
N GLY A 150 0.36 -15.05 -9.35
CA GLY A 150 -0.23 -13.73 -9.15
C GLY A 150 -0.79 -13.56 -7.75
N ILE A 151 -1.49 -14.59 -7.23
CA ILE A 151 -2.01 -14.60 -5.85
C ILE A 151 -0.85 -14.48 -4.85
N LEU A 152 0.22 -15.24 -5.03
CA LEU A 152 1.39 -15.18 -4.13
C LEU A 152 2.04 -13.80 -4.13
N ILE A 153 2.25 -13.20 -5.31
CA ILE A 153 2.81 -11.85 -5.45
C ILE A 153 1.93 -10.83 -4.71
N ASP A 154 0.63 -10.94 -4.86
CA ASP A 154 -0.30 -9.98 -4.24
C ASP A 154 -0.43 -10.17 -2.72
N LEU A 155 -0.33 -11.41 -2.23
CA LEU A 155 -0.21 -11.69 -0.79
C LEU A 155 1.08 -11.07 -0.21
N CYS A 156 2.18 -11.09 -0.96
CA CYS A 156 3.42 -10.40 -0.56
C CYS A 156 3.21 -8.88 -0.52
N SER A 157 2.41 -8.32 -1.45
CA SER A 157 2.00 -6.91 -1.41
C SER A 157 1.25 -6.58 -0.13
N ALA A 158 0.20 -7.36 0.19
CA ALA A 158 -0.60 -7.18 1.38
C ALA A 158 0.21 -7.31 2.67
N LEU A 159 1.15 -8.27 2.72
CA LEU A 159 2.06 -8.46 3.86
C LEU A 159 3.02 -7.28 4.02
N SER A 160 3.61 -6.78 2.92
CA SER A 160 4.51 -5.62 2.94
C SER A 160 3.77 -4.38 3.47
N TYR A 161 2.52 -4.17 3.03
CA TYR A 161 1.69 -3.07 3.51
C TYR A 161 1.34 -3.22 5.00
N ALA A 162 1.05 -4.44 5.45
CA ALA A 162 0.80 -4.72 6.86
C ALA A 162 2.03 -4.41 7.73
N LEU A 163 3.23 -4.81 7.30
CA LEU A 163 4.49 -4.50 7.98
C LEU A 163 4.71 -2.98 8.06
N TYR A 164 4.45 -2.26 6.96
CA TYR A 164 4.49 -0.81 6.95
C TYR A 164 3.57 -0.21 8.02
N ILE A 165 2.28 -0.61 8.08
CA ILE A 165 1.31 -0.10 9.05
C ILE A 165 1.75 -0.39 10.49
N VAL A 166 2.16 -1.62 10.76
CA VAL A 166 2.61 -2.03 12.11
C VAL A 166 3.84 -1.21 12.53
N TRP A 167 4.80 -1.06 11.62
CA TRP A 167 6.03 -0.31 11.92
C TRP A 167 5.76 1.18 12.14
N VAL A 168 4.91 1.83 11.33
CA VAL A 168 4.49 3.22 11.58
C VAL A 168 3.93 3.37 12.99
N ASN A 169 3.03 2.48 13.41
CA ASN A 169 2.35 2.56 14.70
C ASN A 169 3.27 2.27 15.90
N ARG A 170 4.38 1.60 15.68
CA ARG A 170 5.32 1.18 16.75
C ARG A 170 6.65 1.95 16.74
N SER A 171 6.83 2.88 15.82
CA SER A 171 8.09 3.61 15.65
C SER A 171 8.02 5.05 16.16
N CYS A 172 9.19 5.71 16.16
CA CYS A 172 9.33 7.12 16.56
C CYS A 172 8.66 8.13 15.61
N VAL A 173 8.03 7.66 14.53
CA VAL A 173 7.31 8.50 13.57
C VAL A 173 5.80 8.49 13.80
N LYS A 174 5.30 7.74 14.77
CA LYS A 174 3.87 7.64 15.11
C LYS A 174 3.22 9.01 15.34
N ASP A 175 3.95 9.91 16.00
CA ASP A 175 3.46 11.24 16.37
C ASP A 175 3.74 12.31 15.29
N LEU A 176 4.36 11.92 14.17
CA LEU A 176 4.47 12.80 13.01
C LEU A 176 3.08 13.00 12.39
N GLY A 177 2.73 14.24 12.08
CA GLY A 177 1.48 14.53 11.39
C GLY A 177 1.39 13.75 10.05
N LEU A 178 0.20 13.23 9.72
CA LEU A 178 -0.03 12.38 8.55
C LEU A 178 0.50 12.97 7.24
N LEU A 179 0.36 14.28 7.05
CA LEU A 179 0.86 14.96 5.84
C LEU A 179 2.38 14.87 5.73
N LYS A 180 3.08 15.10 6.85
CA LYS A 180 4.54 15.05 6.89
C LYS A 180 5.05 13.61 6.74
N LEU A 181 4.40 12.64 7.39
CA LEU A 181 4.72 11.23 7.27
C LEU A 181 4.65 10.79 5.79
N ASN A 182 3.50 11.02 5.14
CA ASN A 182 3.28 10.63 3.76
C ASN A 182 4.19 11.37 2.78
N PHE A 183 4.50 12.66 3.03
CA PHE A 183 5.45 13.42 2.23
C PHE A 183 6.81 12.73 2.17
N TYR A 184 7.38 12.36 3.32
CA TYR A 184 8.68 11.71 3.35
C TYR A 184 8.65 10.29 2.78
N ILE A 185 7.57 9.54 3.02
CA ILE A 185 7.42 8.20 2.44
C ILE A 185 7.40 8.27 0.91
N PHE A 186 6.59 9.13 0.32
CA PHE A 186 6.54 9.27 -1.14
C PHE A 186 7.83 9.84 -1.73
N LEU A 187 8.51 10.72 -1.01
CA LEU A 187 9.80 11.26 -1.43
C LEU A 187 10.87 10.15 -1.50
N PHE A 188 10.99 9.33 -0.44
CA PHE A 188 11.94 8.22 -0.42
C PHE A 188 11.53 7.11 -1.39
N ALA A 189 10.23 6.84 -1.54
CA ALA A 189 9.68 5.91 -2.50
C ALA A 189 10.06 6.30 -3.94
N ALA A 190 9.84 7.55 -4.32
CA ALA A 190 10.24 8.06 -5.63
C ALA A 190 11.77 7.98 -5.84
N ALA A 191 12.56 8.31 -4.83
CA ALA A 191 14.01 8.21 -4.89
C ALA A 191 14.49 6.75 -5.06
N GLY A 192 13.88 5.81 -4.34
CA GLY A 192 14.17 4.37 -4.45
C GLY A 192 13.88 3.82 -5.84
N LEU A 193 12.72 4.17 -6.40
CA LEU A 193 12.35 3.75 -7.76
C LEU A 193 13.26 4.37 -8.83
N LEU A 194 13.69 5.62 -8.64
CA LEU A 194 14.65 6.26 -9.55
C LEU A 194 15.99 5.51 -9.55
N LEU A 195 16.48 5.10 -8.37
CA LEU A 195 17.72 4.33 -8.26
C LEU A 195 17.59 2.95 -8.95
N ILE A 196 16.46 2.30 -8.82
CA ILE A 196 16.18 1.02 -9.50
C ILE A 196 16.15 1.22 -11.02
N ALA A 197 15.44 2.25 -11.50
CA ALA A 197 15.37 2.56 -12.92
C ALA A 197 16.75 2.93 -13.51
N ALA A 198 17.53 3.75 -12.82
CA ALA A 198 18.89 4.12 -13.24
C ALA A 198 19.85 2.92 -13.24
N GLY A 199 19.70 1.99 -12.27
CA GLY A 199 20.50 0.76 -12.21
C GLY A 199 20.13 -0.28 -13.26
N ALA A 200 18.89 -0.26 -13.74
CA ALA A 200 18.38 -1.17 -14.78
C ALA A 200 18.72 -0.71 -16.22
N GLY A 201 19.34 0.46 -16.38
CA GLY A 201 19.73 0.98 -17.69
C GLY A 201 18.55 1.42 -18.58
N ALA A 202 17.43 1.77 -17.97
CA ALA A 202 16.22 2.24 -18.65
C ALA A 202 16.18 3.77 -18.71
#